data_f0e6765197d411731cec48e3f3f6d457
#
_entry.id   f0e6765197d411731cec48e3f3f6d457
#
_cell.length_a   1.000
_cell.length_b   1.000
_cell.length_c   1.000
_cell.angle_alpha   90.00
_cell.angle_beta   90.00
_cell.angle_gamma   90.00
#
_symmetry.space_group_name_H-M   'P 1'
#
loop_
_entity.id
_entity.type
_entity.pdbx_description
1 polymer ?
#
loop_
_entity_poly.entity_id
_entity_poly.type
_entity_poly.pdbx_seq_one_letter_code
_entity_poly.pdbx_strand_id
1 'polypeptide(L)'
;MKRINISAITGFMCCFGMIIIGIATNGGLKTILNFIHIPSMIVTFGGALCAVMITSSSFKDYIQALTSIKKAFSSNNTSLDEIGEQIYELSNIARKEGLLALDEQMQNLDNKFMEKGIRMTVDGTTPELVKDILETDLMNHVEDNKRHIQFWESLGAYAPAWGMVGTLLGLINMMKSMGTNPDSIGDGMSLALITTLYGSILANWICIPIAAKLRKNSLEEEMQMALIIEGVLSIQAGENPMVIKEKIRAFRNDWEESQAA
;
A
#
# COMPACT_ATOMS: atom_id res chain seq x y z
N MET A 1 -7.82 -14.79 -9.02
CA MET A 1 -7.73 -13.49 -9.78
C MET A 1 -7.82 -12.34 -8.80
N LYS A 2 -6.80 -11.46 -8.73
CA LYS A 2 -6.86 -10.28 -7.85
C LYS A 2 -8.02 -9.38 -8.27
N ARG A 3 -9.00 -9.18 -7.41
CA ARG A 3 -10.11 -8.23 -7.68
C ARG A 3 -9.60 -6.81 -7.52
N ILE A 4 -10.06 -5.95 -8.41
CA ILE A 4 -9.72 -4.54 -8.40
C ILE A 4 -10.60 -3.86 -7.33
N ASN A 5 -10.00 -3.04 -6.48
CA ASN A 5 -10.74 -2.29 -5.47
C ASN A 5 -11.49 -1.12 -6.11
N ILE A 6 -12.77 -1.36 -6.44
CA ILE A 6 -13.62 -0.40 -7.17
C ILE A 6 -13.73 0.93 -6.39
N SER A 7 -13.86 0.90 -5.06
CA SER A 7 -14.00 2.12 -4.26
C SER A 7 -12.75 3.01 -4.32
N ALA A 8 -11.54 2.41 -4.35
CA ALA A 8 -10.30 3.16 -4.47
C ALA A 8 -10.19 3.84 -5.85
N ILE A 9 -10.57 3.13 -6.91
CA ILE A 9 -10.53 3.69 -8.27
C ILE A 9 -11.59 4.76 -8.45
N THR A 10 -12.82 4.56 -7.96
CA THR A 10 -13.87 5.58 -8.06
C THR A 10 -13.49 6.84 -7.30
N GLY A 11 -12.94 6.72 -6.08
CA GLY A 11 -12.45 7.87 -5.32
C GLY A 11 -11.35 8.63 -6.07
N PHE A 12 -10.38 7.91 -6.63
CA PHE A 12 -9.28 8.51 -7.41
C PHE A 12 -9.79 9.25 -8.66
N MET A 13 -10.73 8.65 -9.40
CA MET A 13 -11.35 9.26 -10.58
C MET A 13 -12.25 10.45 -10.23
N CYS A 14 -12.97 10.39 -9.12
CA CYS A 14 -13.77 11.52 -8.63
C CYS A 14 -12.90 12.74 -8.31
N CYS A 15 -11.78 12.57 -7.61
CA CYS A 15 -10.85 13.66 -7.33
C CYS A 15 -10.33 14.29 -8.62
N PHE A 16 -9.94 13.48 -9.62
CA PHE A 16 -9.52 13.97 -10.91
C PHE A 16 -10.62 14.75 -11.64
N GLY A 17 -11.83 14.22 -11.65
CA GLY A 17 -13.00 14.88 -12.23
C GLY A 17 -13.29 16.23 -11.58
N MET A 18 -13.19 16.32 -10.25
CA MET A 18 -13.42 17.59 -9.53
C MET A 18 -12.36 18.65 -9.87
N ILE A 19 -11.08 18.26 -10.04
CA ILE A 19 -10.03 19.19 -10.48
C ILE A 19 -10.33 19.73 -11.89
N ILE A 20 -10.70 18.82 -12.81
CA ILE A 20 -11.04 19.20 -14.20
C ILE A 20 -12.27 20.12 -14.23
N ILE A 21 -13.33 19.80 -13.48
CA ILE A 21 -14.53 20.63 -13.38
C ILE A 21 -14.17 22.01 -12.83
N GLY A 22 -13.36 22.09 -11.76
CA GLY A 22 -12.91 23.34 -11.18
C GLY A 22 -12.17 24.24 -12.18
N ILE A 23 -11.28 23.66 -13.02
CA ILE A 23 -10.60 24.39 -14.07
C ILE A 23 -11.57 24.81 -15.19
N ALA A 24 -12.44 23.90 -15.62
CA ALA A 24 -13.37 24.14 -16.74
C ALA A 24 -14.41 25.21 -16.44
N THR A 25 -14.88 25.31 -15.19
CA THR A 25 -15.85 26.35 -14.78
C THR A 25 -15.25 27.77 -14.79
N ASN A 26 -13.93 27.88 -14.67
CA ASN A 26 -13.26 29.19 -14.55
C ASN A 26 -12.73 29.74 -15.90
N GLY A 27 -12.71 28.93 -16.98
CA GLY A 27 -12.17 29.42 -18.29
C GLY A 27 -12.41 28.48 -19.47
N GLY A 28 -13.24 27.44 -19.27
CA GLY A 28 -13.51 26.43 -20.30
C GLY A 28 -12.38 25.40 -20.46
N LEU A 29 -12.64 24.35 -21.24
CA LEU A 29 -11.73 23.22 -21.43
C LEU A 29 -10.37 23.61 -22.05
N LYS A 30 -10.30 24.68 -22.80
CA LYS A 30 -9.03 25.18 -23.40
C LYS A 30 -8.05 25.68 -22.33
N THR A 31 -8.55 26.13 -21.18
CA THR A 31 -7.72 26.64 -20.09
C THR A 31 -6.88 25.53 -19.43
N ILE A 32 -7.27 24.25 -19.60
CA ILE A 32 -6.50 23.10 -19.07
C ILE A 32 -5.07 23.09 -19.64
N LEU A 33 -4.88 23.50 -20.90
CA LEU A 33 -3.55 23.53 -21.53
C LEU A 33 -2.60 24.52 -20.84
N ASN A 34 -3.12 25.58 -20.22
CA ASN A 34 -2.30 26.54 -19.48
C ASN A 34 -1.68 25.97 -18.21
N PHE A 35 -2.24 24.87 -17.71
CA PHE A 35 -1.71 24.15 -16.54
C PHE A 35 -0.66 23.09 -16.90
N ILE A 36 -0.36 22.90 -18.20
CA ILE A 36 0.67 21.97 -18.65
C ILE A 36 1.94 22.76 -18.90
N HIS A 37 2.89 22.72 -17.95
CA HIS A 37 4.15 23.43 -18.04
C HIS A 37 5.32 22.47 -17.76
N ILE A 38 6.01 22.07 -18.83
CA ILE A 38 7.07 21.03 -18.77
C ILE A 38 8.20 21.38 -17.80
N PRO A 39 8.76 22.62 -17.76
CA PRO A 39 9.79 22.96 -16.77
C PRO A 39 9.32 22.79 -15.33
N SER A 40 8.08 23.17 -15.01
CA SER A 40 7.48 22.97 -13.69
C SER A 40 7.36 21.48 -13.32
N MET A 41 6.99 20.65 -14.29
CA MET A 41 6.90 19.19 -14.08
C MET A 41 8.27 18.60 -13.77
N ILE A 42 9.31 18.96 -14.50
CA ILE A 42 10.67 18.47 -14.29
C ILE A 42 11.18 18.85 -12.89
N VAL A 43 11.00 20.10 -12.48
CA VAL A 43 11.45 20.55 -11.15
C VAL A 43 10.70 19.83 -10.05
N THR A 44 9.37 19.74 -10.11
CA THR A 44 8.56 19.21 -9.01
C THR A 44 8.61 17.68 -8.98
N PHE A 45 8.23 17.00 -10.07
CA PHE A 45 8.23 15.52 -10.10
C PHE A 45 9.65 14.95 -10.11
N GLY A 46 10.54 15.51 -10.95
CA GLY A 46 11.93 15.06 -11.04
C GLY A 46 12.66 15.27 -9.71
N GLY A 47 12.54 16.45 -9.12
CA GLY A 47 13.16 16.76 -7.83
C GLY A 47 12.65 15.86 -6.70
N ALA A 48 11.33 15.67 -6.58
CA ALA A 48 10.74 14.82 -5.55
C ALA A 48 11.15 13.35 -5.71
N LEU A 49 11.10 12.81 -6.93
CA LEU A 49 11.53 11.45 -7.22
C LEU A 49 13.02 11.22 -6.95
N CYS A 50 13.88 12.15 -7.34
CA CYS A 50 15.31 12.09 -7.03
C CYS A 50 15.56 12.17 -5.51
N ALA A 51 14.83 13.01 -4.79
CA ALA A 51 14.96 13.12 -3.34
C ALA A 51 14.61 11.80 -2.61
N VAL A 52 13.52 11.14 -3.02
CA VAL A 52 13.17 9.83 -2.47
C VAL A 52 14.18 8.75 -2.89
N MET A 53 14.76 8.86 -4.08
CA MET A 53 15.79 7.91 -4.53
C MET A 53 17.02 7.93 -3.60
N ILE A 54 17.39 9.09 -3.06
CA ILE A 54 18.50 9.23 -2.10
C ILE A 54 18.23 8.45 -0.80
N THR A 55 16.96 8.34 -0.37
CA THR A 55 16.57 7.62 0.84
C THR A 55 16.40 6.11 0.62
N SER A 56 16.44 5.64 -0.61
CA SER A 56 16.25 4.22 -0.95
C SER A 56 17.57 3.44 -0.79
N SER A 57 17.51 2.24 -0.21
CA SER A 57 18.69 1.39 0.01
C SER A 57 19.29 0.85 -1.27
N SER A 58 18.45 0.64 -2.30
CA SER A 58 18.88 0.11 -3.60
C SER A 58 17.97 0.65 -4.72
N PHE A 59 18.52 0.77 -5.93
CA PHE A 59 17.73 1.10 -7.12
C PHE A 59 16.61 0.07 -7.39
N LYS A 60 16.85 -1.19 -7.05
CA LYS A 60 15.85 -2.25 -7.14
C LYS A 60 14.68 -1.99 -6.18
N ASP A 61 14.98 -1.62 -4.94
CA ASP A 61 13.96 -1.31 -3.92
C ASP A 61 13.13 -0.10 -4.32
N TYR A 62 13.78 0.93 -4.91
CA TYR A 62 13.11 2.10 -5.45
C TYR A 62 12.09 1.74 -6.54
N ILE A 63 12.47 0.90 -7.52
CA ILE A 63 11.54 0.44 -8.57
C ILE A 63 10.43 -0.45 -8.00
N GLN A 64 10.74 -1.32 -7.03
CA GLN A 64 9.72 -2.13 -6.36
C GLN A 64 8.71 -1.27 -5.61
N ALA A 65 9.19 -0.24 -4.91
CA ALA A 65 8.32 0.71 -4.21
C ALA A 65 7.42 1.49 -5.17
N LEU A 66 7.93 1.96 -6.31
CA LEU A 66 7.11 2.57 -7.36
C LEU A 66 6.02 1.60 -7.89
N THR A 67 6.39 0.34 -8.11
CA THR A 67 5.44 -0.66 -8.63
C THR A 67 4.44 -1.13 -7.58
N SER A 68 4.68 -0.85 -6.29
CA SER A 68 3.75 -1.18 -5.19
C SER A 68 2.40 -0.46 -5.29
N ILE A 69 2.31 0.59 -6.11
CA ILE A 69 1.03 1.23 -6.48
C ILE A 69 -0.01 0.19 -6.94
N LYS A 70 0.43 -0.85 -7.65
CA LYS A 70 -0.47 -1.93 -8.08
C LYS A 70 -1.07 -2.71 -6.90
N LYS A 71 -0.33 -2.83 -5.79
CA LYS A 71 -0.82 -3.46 -4.55
C LYS A 71 -1.91 -2.60 -3.89
N ALA A 72 -1.79 -1.26 -3.94
CA ALA A 72 -2.79 -0.36 -3.38
C ALA A 72 -4.17 -0.51 -4.05
N PHE A 73 -4.20 -0.75 -5.37
CA PHE A 73 -5.44 -0.93 -6.14
C PHE A 73 -5.88 -2.39 -6.27
N SER A 74 -5.07 -3.35 -5.78
CA SER A 74 -5.41 -4.76 -5.73
C SER A 74 -6.09 -5.06 -4.39
N SER A 75 -7.23 -5.73 -4.41
CA SER A 75 -7.83 -6.26 -3.19
C SER A 75 -7.30 -7.67 -2.94
N ASN A 76 -6.80 -7.93 -1.75
CA ASN A 76 -6.60 -9.30 -1.29
C ASN A 76 -8.00 -9.90 -1.06
N ASN A 77 -8.32 -10.95 -1.79
CA ASN A 77 -9.69 -11.47 -1.84
C ASN A 77 -10.05 -12.39 -0.67
N THR A 78 -9.06 -12.83 0.09
CA THR A 78 -9.29 -13.79 1.17
C THR A 78 -9.69 -13.01 2.42
N SER A 79 -10.93 -13.20 2.87
CA SER A 79 -11.39 -12.61 4.13
C SER A 79 -10.83 -13.40 5.32
N LEU A 80 -10.81 -12.78 6.51
CA LEU A 80 -10.47 -13.49 7.75
C LEU A 80 -11.42 -14.68 7.98
N ASP A 81 -12.70 -14.55 7.59
CA ASP A 81 -13.68 -15.62 7.69
C ASP A 81 -13.33 -16.82 6.79
N GLU A 82 -12.92 -16.56 5.54
CA GLU A 82 -12.50 -17.65 4.63
C GLU A 82 -11.26 -18.38 5.14
N ILE A 83 -10.28 -17.65 5.68
CA ILE A 83 -9.10 -18.24 6.31
C ILE A 83 -9.50 -19.07 7.53
N GLY A 84 -10.40 -18.53 8.35
CA GLY A 84 -10.92 -19.20 9.53
C GLY A 84 -11.66 -20.50 9.18
N GLU A 85 -12.48 -20.50 8.13
CA GLU A 85 -13.17 -21.69 7.65
C GLU A 85 -12.17 -22.74 7.13
N GLN A 86 -11.16 -22.34 6.38
CA GLN A 86 -10.11 -23.25 5.92
C GLN A 86 -9.36 -23.88 7.10
N ILE A 87 -8.98 -23.10 8.09
CA ILE A 87 -8.33 -23.62 9.33
C ILE A 87 -9.25 -24.61 10.05
N TYR A 88 -10.54 -24.28 10.16
CA TYR A 88 -11.52 -25.18 10.80
C TYR A 88 -11.68 -26.48 10.04
N GLU A 89 -11.76 -26.46 8.71
CA GLU A 89 -11.83 -27.65 7.88
C GLU A 89 -10.58 -28.53 8.02
N LEU A 90 -9.38 -27.92 7.92
CA LEU A 90 -8.12 -28.61 8.12
C LEU A 90 -8.02 -29.24 9.50
N SER A 91 -8.50 -28.56 10.54
CA SER A 91 -8.51 -29.10 11.91
C SER A 91 -9.41 -30.33 12.06
N ASN A 92 -10.55 -30.36 11.36
CA ASN A 92 -11.44 -31.53 11.36
C ASN A 92 -10.79 -32.74 10.65
N ILE A 93 -10.09 -32.52 9.55
CA ILE A 93 -9.37 -33.56 8.82
C ILE A 93 -8.24 -34.11 9.69
N ALA A 94 -7.39 -33.21 10.23
CA ALA A 94 -6.30 -33.61 11.11
C ALA A 94 -6.76 -34.45 12.31
N ARG A 95 -7.92 -34.11 12.88
CA ARG A 95 -8.47 -34.82 14.03
C ARG A 95 -9.05 -36.18 13.68
N LYS A 96 -9.65 -36.36 12.49
CA LYS A 96 -10.28 -37.63 12.07
C LYS A 96 -9.29 -38.60 11.45
N GLU A 97 -8.37 -38.10 10.65
CA GLU A 97 -7.52 -38.88 9.76
C GLU A 97 -6.04 -38.76 10.10
N GLY A 98 -5.71 -37.86 11.03
CA GLY A 98 -4.33 -37.59 11.45
C GLY A 98 -3.67 -36.49 10.63
N LEU A 99 -2.51 -35.97 11.12
CA LEU A 99 -1.80 -34.87 10.49
C LEU A 99 -1.30 -35.19 9.08
N LEU A 100 -0.97 -36.44 8.79
CA LEU A 100 -0.50 -36.89 7.46
C LEU A 100 -1.56 -36.73 6.38
N ALA A 101 -2.85 -36.78 6.70
CA ALA A 101 -3.93 -36.57 5.75
C ALA A 101 -3.98 -35.12 5.22
N LEU A 102 -3.35 -34.17 5.90
CA LEU A 102 -3.25 -32.78 5.45
C LEU A 102 -2.37 -32.62 4.22
N ASP A 103 -1.47 -33.57 3.92
CA ASP A 103 -0.59 -33.52 2.76
C ASP A 103 -1.38 -33.45 1.43
N GLU A 104 -2.46 -34.20 1.32
CA GLU A 104 -3.33 -34.15 0.15
C GLU A 104 -4.08 -32.81 0.02
N GLN A 105 -4.39 -32.17 1.14
CA GLN A 105 -5.13 -30.90 1.16
C GLN A 105 -4.24 -29.69 0.85
N MET A 106 -2.93 -29.79 1.10
CA MET A 106 -1.98 -28.69 0.84
C MET A 106 -1.98 -28.25 -0.63
N GLN A 107 -2.17 -29.18 -1.57
CA GLN A 107 -2.20 -28.88 -3.02
C GLN A 107 -3.38 -27.99 -3.43
N ASN A 108 -4.43 -27.94 -2.60
CA ASN A 108 -5.64 -27.16 -2.85
C ASN A 108 -5.64 -25.81 -2.13
N LEU A 109 -4.58 -25.50 -1.37
CA LEU A 109 -4.48 -24.24 -0.63
C LEU A 109 -3.92 -23.12 -1.53
N ASP A 110 -4.71 -22.08 -1.73
CA ASP A 110 -4.28 -20.88 -2.47
C ASP A 110 -3.27 -20.04 -1.66
N ASN A 111 -3.30 -20.15 -0.32
CA ASN A 111 -2.46 -19.38 0.59
C ASN A 111 -1.13 -20.11 0.88
N LYS A 112 -0.04 -19.62 0.26
CA LYS A 112 1.31 -20.20 0.40
C LYS A 112 1.86 -20.14 1.82
N PHE A 113 1.45 -19.18 2.62
CA PHE A 113 1.89 -19.07 4.00
C PHE A 113 1.25 -20.16 4.86
N MET A 114 -0.06 -20.39 4.68
CA MET A 114 -0.77 -21.52 5.31
C MET A 114 -0.21 -22.86 4.84
N GLU A 115 0.01 -23.04 3.54
CA GLU A 115 0.64 -24.23 2.97
C GLU A 115 1.98 -24.53 3.65
N LYS A 116 2.85 -23.50 3.81
CA LYS A 116 4.14 -23.65 4.48
C LYS A 116 3.99 -24.11 5.93
N GLY A 117 3.07 -23.53 6.69
CA GLY A 117 2.80 -23.92 8.09
C GLY A 117 2.31 -25.34 8.23
N ILE A 118 1.34 -25.74 7.41
CA ILE A 118 0.80 -27.12 7.40
C ILE A 118 1.88 -28.13 6.99
N ARG A 119 2.70 -27.81 5.97
CA ARG A 119 3.80 -28.68 5.53
C ARG A 119 4.78 -28.96 6.66
N MET A 120 5.23 -27.94 7.38
CA MET A 120 6.14 -28.12 8.54
C MET A 120 5.51 -28.99 9.61
N THR A 121 4.20 -28.87 9.83
CA THR A 121 3.45 -29.70 10.80
C THR A 121 3.38 -31.16 10.36
N VAL A 122 3.13 -31.43 9.07
CA VAL A 122 3.10 -32.78 8.48
C VAL A 122 4.50 -33.42 8.52
N ASP A 123 5.57 -32.62 8.29
CA ASP A 123 6.96 -33.06 8.36
C ASP A 123 7.44 -33.33 9.80
N GLY A 124 6.60 -33.13 10.82
CA GLY A 124 6.91 -33.42 12.22
C GLY A 124 7.85 -32.39 12.89
N THR A 125 7.92 -31.16 12.34
CA THR A 125 8.67 -30.06 12.96
C THR A 125 8.06 -29.73 14.33
N THR A 126 8.88 -29.39 15.33
CA THR A 126 8.37 -29.03 16.67
C THR A 126 7.53 -27.73 16.62
N PRO A 127 6.49 -27.60 17.46
CA PRO A 127 5.60 -26.43 17.47
C PRO A 127 6.35 -25.11 17.69
N GLU A 128 7.38 -25.11 18.53
CA GLU A 128 8.20 -23.94 18.81
C GLU A 128 8.93 -23.47 17.55
N LEU A 129 9.51 -24.41 16.77
CA LEU A 129 10.24 -24.10 15.55
C LEU A 129 9.28 -23.66 14.42
N VAL A 130 8.10 -24.27 14.31
CA VAL A 130 7.06 -23.83 13.37
C VAL A 130 6.65 -22.40 13.67
N LYS A 131 6.39 -22.08 14.93
CA LYS A 131 6.06 -20.73 15.38
C LYS A 131 7.16 -19.74 15.04
N ASP A 132 8.40 -20.00 15.43
CA ASP A 132 9.54 -19.10 15.21
C ASP A 132 9.76 -18.79 13.72
N ILE A 133 9.64 -19.80 12.85
CA ILE A 133 9.80 -19.64 11.41
C ILE A 133 8.66 -18.79 10.82
N LEU A 134 7.41 -19.07 11.21
CA LEU A 134 6.26 -18.34 10.69
C LEU A 134 6.22 -16.90 11.22
N GLU A 135 6.55 -16.65 12.48
CA GLU A 135 6.67 -15.30 13.04
C GLU A 135 7.80 -14.51 12.37
N THR A 136 8.93 -15.15 12.06
CA THR A 136 10.01 -14.52 11.30
C THR A 136 9.55 -14.12 9.89
N ASP A 137 8.82 -14.99 9.20
CA ASP A 137 8.25 -14.67 7.88
C ASP A 137 7.24 -13.53 7.95
N LEU A 138 6.39 -13.51 8.97
CA LEU A 138 5.44 -12.42 9.24
C LEU A 138 6.18 -11.10 9.43
N MET A 139 7.20 -11.07 10.30
CA MET A 139 7.99 -9.87 10.56
C MET A 139 8.66 -9.34 9.29
N ASN A 140 9.23 -10.22 8.48
CA ASN A 140 9.85 -9.84 7.20
C ASN A 140 8.81 -9.26 6.23
N HIS A 141 7.62 -9.86 6.16
CA HIS A 141 6.53 -9.38 5.30
C HIS A 141 6.05 -7.99 5.72
N VAL A 142 5.87 -7.77 7.02
CA VAL A 142 5.48 -6.47 7.58
C VAL A 142 6.54 -5.41 7.31
N GLU A 143 7.82 -5.73 7.49
CA GLU A 143 8.92 -4.80 7.23
C GLU A 143 9.03 -4.42 5.75
N ASP A 144 8.84 -5.38 4.83
CA ASP A 144 8.82 -5.10 3.40
C ASP A 144 7.65 -4.19 3.00
N ASN A 145 6.45 -4.44 3.54
CA ASN A 145 5.30 -3.57 3.31
C ASN A 145 5.53 -2.16 3.89
N LYS A 146 6.14 -2.05 5.08
CA LYS A 146 6.50 -0.78 5.71
C LYS A 146 7.44 0.06 4.85
N ARG A 147 8.44 -0.55 4.22
CA ARG A 147 9.34 0.14 3.27
C ARG A 147 8.57 0.75 2.09
N HIS A 148 7.61 0.01 1.53
CA HIS A 148 6.78 0.53 0.46
C HIS A 148 5.89 1.69 0.91
N ILE A 149 5.31 1.62 2.11
CA ILE A 149 4.51 2.69 2.71
C ILE A 149 5.36 3.94 2.92
N GLN A 150 6.54 3.79 3.56
CA GLN A 150 7.47 4.89 3.81
C GLN A 150 7.94 5.59 2.54
N PHE A 151 8.12 4.85 1.45
CA PHE A 151 8.44 5.42 0.14
C PHE A 151 7.37 6.42 -0.31
N TRP A 152 6.09 6.04 -0.27
CA TRP A 152 4.99 6.91 -0.68
C TRP A 152 4.77 8.08 0.27
N GLU A 153 4.96 7.88 1.57
CA GLU A 153 4.93 8.94 2.58
C GLU A 153 6.05 9.96 2.35
N SER A 154 7.27 9.50 2.11
CA SER A 154 8.41 10.36 1.82
C SER A 154 8.22 11.15 0.53
N LEU A 155 7.72 10.50 -0.53
CA LEU A 155 7.40 11.16 -1.80
C LEU A 155 6.32 12.24 -1.60
N GLY A 156 5.30 11.94 -0.80
CA GLY A 156 4.25 12.88 -0.41
C GLY A 156 4.78 14.09 0.37
N ALA A 157 5.77 13.88 1.24
CA ALA A 157 6.42 14.95 1.99
C ALA A 157 7.34 15.82 1.12
N TYR A 158 8.10 15.20 0.20
CA TYR A 158 9.03 15.94 -0.66
C TYR A 158 8.35 16.67 -1.82
N ALA A 159 7.23 16.19 -2.33
CA ALA A 159 6.55 16.79 -3.46
C ALA A 159 6.17 18.28 -3.26
N PRO A 160 5.54 18.70 -2.16
CA PRO A 160 5.28 20.11 -1.89
C PRO A 160 6.55 20.93 -1.64
N ALA A 161 7.58 20.33 -1.02
CA ALA A 161 8.85 20.99 -0.79
C ALA A 161 9.55 21.35 -2.12
N TRP A 162 9.57 20.44 -3.08
CA TRP A 162 10.07 20.71 -4.42
C TRP A 162 9.15 21.66 -5.20
N GLY A 163 7.85 21.67 -4.93
CA GLY A 163 6.93 22.71 -5.39
C GLY A 163 7.37 24.10 -4.92
N MET A 164 7.73 24.26 -3.65
CA MET A 164 8.26 25.53 -3.11
C MET A 164 9.60 25.92 -3.74
N VAL A 165 10.50 24.96 -3.99
CA VAL A 165 11.75 25.24 -4.73
C VAL A 165 11.43 25.83 -6.09
N GLY A 166 10.48 25.25 -6.83
CA GLY A 166 10.03 25.78 -8.11
C GLY A 166 9.42 27.19 -8.02
N THR A 167 8.67 27.46 -6.95
CA THR A 167 8.13 28.81 -6.66
C THR A 167 9.26 29.83 -6.53
N LEU A 168 10.29 29.53 -5.75
CA LEU A 168 11.44 30.41 -5.56
C LEU A 168 12.20 30.63 -6.87
N LEU A 169 12.41 29.58 -7.68
CA LEU A 169 13.04 29.70 -9.00
C LEU A 169 12.24 30.62 -9.94
N GLY A 170 10.90 30.47 -9.96
CA GLY A 170 10.02 31.33 -10.74
C GLY A 170 10.08 32.79 -10.33
N LEU A 171 10.03 33.07 -9.01
CA LEU A 171 10.12 34.42 -8.48
C LEU A 171 11.50 35.06 -8.71
N ILE A 172 12.59 34.32 -8.58
CA ILE A 172 13.93 34.80 -8.86
C ILE A 172 14.07 35.22 -10.35
N ASN A 173 13.56 34.38 -11.25
CA ASN A 173 13.58 34.69 -12.68
C ASN A 173 12.71 35.91 -13.02
N MET A 174 11.52 35.99 -12.40
CA MET A 174 10.65 37.16 -12.51
C MET A 174 11.36 38.45 -12.07
N MET A 175 11.99 38.43 -10.90
CA MET A 175 12.70 39.61 -10.39
C MET A 175 13.87 40.06 -11.24
N LYS A 176 14.61 39.12 -11.86
CA LYS A 176 15.72 39.44 -12.76
C LYS A 176 15.26 40.13 -14.06
N SER A 177 14.09 39.75 -14.56
CA SER A 177 13.56 40.27 -15.82
C SER A 177 12.69 41.53 -15.69
N MET A 178 12.32 41.89 -14.44
CA MET A 178 11.39 43.00 -14.15
C MET A 178 11.85 44.38 -14.69
N GLY A 179 13.17 44.59 -14.81
CA GLY A 179 13.74 45.83 -15.33
C GLY A 179 13.99 45.83 -16.87
N THR A 180 13.92 44.65 -17.51
CA THR A 180 14.33 44.51 -18.93
C THR A 180 13.19 44.05 -19.85
N ASN A 181 12.28 43.22 -19.37
CA ASN A 181 11.17 42.71 -20.16
C ASN A 181 9.93 42.49 -19.27
N PRO A 182 8.95 43.41 -19.24
CA PRO A 182 7.73 43.29 -18.47
C PRO A 182 6.88 42.06 -18.78
N ASP A 183 6.90 41.56 -20.04
CA ASP A 183 6.12 40.43 -20.48
C ASP A 183 6.59 39.09 -19.78
N SER A 184 7.85 39.03 -19.37
CA SER A 184 8.42 37.87 -18.68
C SER A 184 7.98 37.73 -17.22
N ILE A 185 7.31 38.74 -16.64
CA ILE A 185 6.75 38.70 -15.29
C ILE A 185 5.67 37.61 -15.21
N GLY A 186 4.83 37.52 -16.25
CA GLY A 186 3.78 36.49 -16.32
C GLY A 186 4.32 35.05 -16.31
N ASP A 187 5.40 34.84 -17.08
CA ASP A 187 6.03 33.50 -17.19
C ASP A 187 6.65 33.05 -15.85
N GLY A 188 7.39 33.94 -15.19
CA GLY A 188 7.99 33.64 -13.89
C GLY A 188 6.93 33.34 -12.78
N MET A 189 5.84 34.11 -12.79
CA MET A 189 4.72 33.92 -11.85
C MET A 189 3.95 32.64 -12.16
N SER A 190 3.72 32.33 -13.44
CA SER A 190 3.10 31.07 -13.86
C SER A 190 3.92 29.86 -13.43
N LEU A 191 5.25 29.88 -13.64
CA LEU A 191 6.16 28.84 -13.17
C LEU A 191 6.00 28.61 -11.67
N ALA A 192 6.01 29.68 -10.86
CA ALA A 192 5.90 29.63 -9.42
C ALA A 192 4.59 28.98 -8.96
N LEU A 193 3.46 29.40 -9.51
CA LEU A 193 2.14 28.89 -9.11
C LEU A 193 1.91 27.43 -9.56
N ILE A 194 2.34 27.07 -10.78
CA ILE A 194 2.13 25.73 -11.34
C ILE A 194 3.00 24.69 -10.62
N THR A 195 4.23 25.02 -10.21
CA THR A 195 5.07 24.09 -9.46
C THR A 195 4.46 23.75 -8.10
N THR A 196 3.90 24.74 -7.41
CA THR A 196 3.21 24.51 -6.13
C THR A 196 1.94 23.66 -6.30
N LEU A 197 1.17 23.94 -7.36
CA LEU A 197 0.00 23.13 -7.72
C LEU A 197 0.39 21.67 -7.95
N TYR A 198 1.42 21.41 -8.74
CA TYR A 198 1.90 20.06 -9.03
C TYR A 198 2.38 19.34 -7.77
N GLY A 199 3.13 20.03 -6.91
CA GLY A 199 3.58 19.46 -5.63
C GLY A 199 2.40 19.04 -4.74
N SER A 200 1.39 19.89 -4.64
CA SER A 200 0.17 19.63 -3.86
C SER A 200 -0.67 18.50 -4.44
N ILE A 201 -0.83 18.43 -5.76
CA ILE A 201 -1.54 17.35 -6.44
C ILE A 201 -0.81 16.01 -6.22
N LEU A 202 0.50 15.97 -6.44
CA LEU A 202 1.29 14.76 -6.27
C LEU A 202 1.19 14.24 -4.83
N ALA A 203 1.30 15.11 -3.83
CA ALA A 203 1.22 14.73 -2.43
C ALA A 203 -0.18 14.24 -2.03
N ASN A 204 -1.18 15.13 -2.17
CA ASN A 204 -2.49 14.92 -1.53
C ASN A 204 -3.42 14.02 -2.34
N TRP A 205 -3.28 13.98 -3.65
CA TRP A 205 -4.13 13.14 -4.49
C TRP A 205 -3.51 11.78 -4.81
N ILE A 206 -2.16 11.69 -4.91
CA ILE A 206 -1.49 10.46 -5.31
C ILE A 206 -0.81 9.79 -4.11
N CYS A 207 0.19 10.43 -3.52
CA CYS A 207 1.08 9.78 -2.56
C CYS A 207 0.40 9.40 -1.25
N ILE A 208 -0.28 10.34 -0.60
CA ILE A 208 -0.92 10.13 0.70
C ILE A 208 -2.02 9.06 0.63
N PRO A 209 -2.96 9.08 -0.35
CA PRO A 209 -3.98 8.05 -0.46
C PRO A 209 -3.40 6.66 -0.77
N ILE A 210 -2.33 6.58 -1.58
CA ILE A 210 -1.65 5.32 -1.88
C ILE A 210 -0.99 4.76 -0.61
N ALA A 211 -0.26 5.60 0.15
CA ALA A 211 0.36 5.19 1.40
C ALA A 211 -0.67 4.69 2.41
N ALA A 212 -1.76 5.42 2.59
CA ALA A 212 -2.86 5.04 3.47
C ALA A 212 -3.50 3.70 3.07
N LYS A 213 -3.71 3.48 1.77
CA LYS A 213 -4.27 2.22 1.26
C LYS A 213 -3.31 1.05 1.43
N LEU A 214 -2.01 1.25 1.17
CA LEU A 214 -0.99 0.24 1.40
C LEU A 214 -0.90 -0.12 2.88
N ARG A 215 -0.99 0.87 3.78
CA ARG A 215 -1.00 0.66 5.23
C ARG A 215 -2.19 -0.21 5.65
N LYS A 216 -3.40 0.13 5.16
CA LYS A 216 -4.59 -0.67 5.44
C LYS A 216 -4.45 -2.11 4.96
N ASN A 217 -4.00 -2.32 3.73
CA ASN A 217 -3.79 -3.65 3.18
C ASN A 217 -2.73 -4.44 3.98
N SER A 218 -1.65 -3.77 4.42
CA SER A 218 -0.60 -4.39 5.23
C SER A 218 -1.12 -4.87 6.58
N LEU A 219 -1.96 -4.08 7.25
CA LEU A 219 -2.59 -4.49 8.52
C LEU A 219 -3.54 -5.69 8.35
N GLU A 220 -4.30 -5.72 7.25
CA GLU A 220 -5.17 -6.85 6.91
C GLU A 220 -4.34 -8.13 6.66
N GLU A 221 -3.23 -8.04 5.91
CA GLU A 221 -2.32 -9.15 5.64
C GLU A 221 -1.64 -9.65 6.93
N GLU A 222 -1.19 -8.75 7.80
CA GLU A 222 -0.58 -9.07 9.08
C GLU A 222 -1.52 -9.89 9.97
N MET A 223 -2.79 -9.46 10.07
CA MET A 223 -3.80 -10.15 10.85
C MET A 223 -4.14 -11.53 10.28
N GLN A 224 -4.22 -11.64 8.94
CA GLN A 224 -4.42 -12.92 8.28
C GLN A 224 -3.28 -13.91 8.58
N MET A 225 -2.03 -13.44 8.52
CA MET A 225 -0.87 -14.27 8.83
C MET A 225 -0.84 -14.67 10.31
N ALA A 226 -1.16 -13.76 11.24
CA ALA A 226 -1.24 -14.06 12.66
C ALA A 226 -2.32 -15.12 12.96
N LEU A 227 -3.49 -15.02 12.32
CA LEU A 227 -4.56 -16.02 12.44
C LEU A 227 -4.10 -17.39 11.90
N ILE A 228 -3.37 -17.42 10.80
CA ILE A 228 -2.82 -18.66 10.23
C ILE A 228 -1.82 -19.29 11.19
N ILE A 229 -0.93 -18.52 11.82
CA ILE A 229 0.05 -19.03 12.81
C ILE A 229 -0.69 -19.72 13.95
N GLU A 230 -1.66 -19.02 14.56
CA GLU A 230 -2.44 -19.58 15.68
C GLU A 230 -3.22 -20.83 15.24
N GLY A 231 -3.82 -20.79 14.04
CA GLY A 231 -4.55 -21.94 13.48
C GLY A 231 -3.67 -23.16 13.27
N VAL A 232 -2.50 -22.99 12.66
CA VAL A 232 -1.54 -24.07 12.41
C VAL A 232 -1.05 -24.69 13.72
N LEU A 233 -0.70 -23.87 14.71
CA LEU A 233 -0.26 -24.35 16.02
C LEU A 233 -1.37 -25.08 16.76
N SER A 234 -2.61 -24.60 16.68
CA SER A 234 -3.78 -25.28 17.28
C SER A 234 -4.06 -26.63 16.61
N ILE A 235 -3.90 -26.72 15.27
CA ILE A 235 -4.02 -28.00 14.54
C ILE A 235 -2.93 -28.97 14.98
N GLN A 236 -1.69 -28.50 15.08
CA GLN A 236 -0.55 -29.31 15.52
C GLN A 236 -0.71 -29.81 16.96
N ALA A 237 -1.25 -28.99 17.85
CA ALA A 237 -1.56 -29.35 19.24
C ALA A 237 -2.74 -30.35 19.37
N GLY A 238 -3.46 -30.63 18.28
CA GLY A 238 -4.64 -31.51 18.29
C GLY A 238 -5.84 -30.90 19.02
N GLU A 239 -5.95 -29.59 19.09
CA GLU A 239 -7.07 -28.90 19.77
C GLU A 239 -8.42 -29.30 19.19
N ASN A 240 -9.48 -29.14 19.98
CA ASN A 240 -10.83 -29.40 19.49
C ASN A 240 -11.21 -28.35 18.44
N PRO A 241 -11.68 -28.76 17.23
CA PRO A 241 -12.11 -27.81 16.18
C PRO A 241 -13.10 -26.74 16.66
N MET A 242 -13.95 -27.04 17.64
CA MET A 242 -14.84 -26.03 18.23
C MET A 242 -14.09 -24.96 19.04
N VAL A 243 -12.99 -25.31 19.68
CA VAL A 243 -12.11 -24.39 20.42
C VAL A 243 -11.39 -23.50 19.40
N ILE A 244 -10.88 -24.09 18.33
CA ILE A 244 -10.24 -23.37 17.22
C ILE A 244 -11.21 -22.35 16.62
N LYS A 245 -12.47 -22.74 16.42
CA LYS A 245 -13.52 -21.84 15.92
C LYS A 245 -13.76 -20.64 16.85
N GLU A 246 -13.75 -20.85 18.16
CA GLU A 246 -13.89 -19.74 19.13
C GLU A 246 -12.65 -18.83 19.14
N LYS A 247 -11.43 -19.39 19.02
CA LYS A 247 -10.20 -18.60 18.84
C LYS A 247 -10.29 -17.71 17.60
N ILE A 248 -10.71 -18.27 16.46
CA ILE A 248 -10.90 -17.52 15.20
C ILE A 248 -11.88 -16.36 15.38
N ARG A 249 -12.99 -16.61 16.09
CA ARG A 249 -13.98 -15.56 16.38
C ARG A 249 -13.43 -14.46 17.27
N ALA A 250 -12.63 -14.81 18.27
CA ALA A 250 -11.96 -13.82 19.13
C ALA A 250 -11.03 -12.92 18.33
N PHE A 251 -10.18 -13.50 17.45
CA PHE A 251 -9.32 -12.74 16.54
C PHE A 251 -10.12 -11.75 15.66
N ARG A 252 -11.27 -12.17 15.16
CA ARG A 252 -12.11 -11.30 14.34
C ARG A 252 -12.69 -10.13 15.15
N ASN A 253 -13.22 -10.40 16.33
CA ASN A 253 -13.83 -9.38 17.18
C ASN A 253 -12.80 -8.32 17.59
N ASP A 254 -11.61 -8.73 18.02
CA ASP A 254 -10.50 -7.84 18.35
C ASP A 254 -10.10 -6.97 17.15
N TRP A 255 -10.15 -7.53 15.93
CA TRP A 255 -9.87 -6.79 14.71
C TRP A 255 -10.96 -5.76 14.40
N GLU A 256 -12.24 -6.13 14.48
CA GLU A 256 -13.35 -5.21 14.24
C GLU A 256 -13.34 -4.05 15.24
N GLU A 257 -13.06 -4.30 16.51
CA GLU A 257 -12.91 -3.27 17.55
C GLU A 257 -11.72 -2.35 17.27
N SER A 258 -10.59 -2.88 16.83
CA SER A 258 -9.40 -2.09 16.48
C SER A 258 -9.58 -1.19 15.25
N GLN A 259 -10.48 -1.55 14.32
CA GLN A 259 -10.83 -0.73 13.15
C GLN A 259 -11.86 0.36 13.48
N ALA A 260 -12.61 0.20 14.57
CA ALA A 260 -13.65 1.15 14.99
C ALA A 260 -13.11 2.25 15.93
N ALA A 261 -11.92 2.07 16.51
CA ALA A 261 -11.22 3.01 17.39
C ALA A 261 -10.30 3.96 16.62
#